data_efa535b5719a27650a10c6abc60f15db
#
_entry.id   efa535b5719a27650a10c6abc60f15db
#
_cell.length_a   1.000
_cell.length_b   1.000
_cell.length_c   1.000
_cell.angle_alpha   90.00
_cell.angle_beta   90.00
_cell.angle_gamma   90.00
#
_symmetry.space_group_name_H-M   'P 1'
#
loop_
_entity.id
_entity.type
_entity.pdbx_description
1 polymer ?
#
loop_
_entity_poly.entity_id
_entity_poly.type
_entity_poly.pdbx_seq_one_letter_code
_entity_poly.pdbx_strand_id
1 'polypeptide(L)'
;HITWIMDSLSYLLLNKVKVPAALWAVPYTETFSLACVQHMGATLKMQGIPYVPVYGHPQDAELVEQLRRVAEAGYLLSQIREMNVALMGPRQTWRVAGPQDMSMEEWEFSRKFGTTIVHLEMDEILDRVAKISDEDARRCLKELDGRTGKAVAPPENMLYAAKVYQAVKDVIQTNRLEGVAAECYPKFDGLTNLTASWLADEGVVVETEGDIAHVVLRVAINLCAGPGVSLLGEAGSFDREENVIAVSHGGSSGASVTEDISKVQVSPSGEIGTYVGTPVKAMPVVTVANLTGQKGCYKMLIARAETVPVEDEEWDSAGRRLLVKLRFERDADQAVRIFLEEGIDHHLVIREGDYTKTLSLLCDFLGVEKIFL
;
A
#
# COMPACT_ATOMS: atom_id res chain seq x y z
N HIS A 1 -25.09 1.56 -21.45
CA HIS A 1 -24.65 1.86 -22.82
C HIS A 1 -25.25 3.17 -23.31
N ILE A 2 -24.71 3.73 -24.38
CA ILE A 2 -25.14 4.99 -24.96
C ILE A 2 -25.54 4.74 -26.40
N THR A 3 -26.61 5.40 -26.82
CA THR A 3 -27.07 5.45 -28.21
C THR A 3 -26.98 6.88 -28.72
N TRP A 4 -26.99 7.08 -30.03
CA TRP A 4 -26.80 8.36 -30.70
C TRP A 4 -27.65 9.52 -30.17
N ILE A 5 -28.87 9.25 -29.71
CA ILE A 5 -29.81 10.27 -29.23
C ILE A 5 -29.45 10.78 -27.81
N MET A 6 -28.61 10.03 -27.06
CA MET A 6 -28.34 10.27 -25.64
C MET A 6 -27.00 10.94 -25.35
N ASP A 7 -26.21 11.24 -26.36
CA ASP A 7 -24.83 11.72 -26.21
C ASP A 7 -24.76 13.05 -25.43
N SER A 8 -25.54 14.05 -25.83
CA SER A 8 -25.55 15.38 -25.21
C SER A 8 -25.98 15.33 -23.74
N LEU A 9 -27.00 14.53 -23.42
CA LEU A 9 -27.51 14.39 -22.06
C LEU A 9 -26.50 13.64 -21.18
N SER A 10 -25.90 12.59 -21.72
CA SER A 10 -24.86 11.81 -21.02
C SER A 10 -23.61 12.65 -20.73
N TYR A 11 -23.20 13.49 -21.69
CA TYR A 11 -22.11 14.44 -21.50
C TYR A 11 -22.40 15.43 -20.36
N LEU A 12 -23.58 16.04 -20.35
CA LEU A 12 -23.99 16.96 -19.29
C LEU A 12 -23.96 16.28 -17.91
N LEU A 13 -24.44 15.03 -17.85
CA LEU A 13 -24.44 14.24 -16.63
C LEU A 13 -23.01 14.00 -16.14
N LEU A 14 -22.12 13.47 -16.97
CA LEU A 14 -20.74 13.17 -16.62
C LEU A 14 -19.95 14.40 -16.20
N ASN A 15 -20.18 15.54 -16.89
CA ASN A 15 -19.55 16.80 -16.52
C ASN A 15 -20.00 17.32 -15.13
N LYS A 16 -21.22 17.02 -14.72
CA LYS A 16 -21.77 17.44 -13.42
C LYS A 16 -21.43 16.49 -12.28
N VAL A 17 -21.53 15.20 -12.51
CA VAL A 17 -21.43 14.20 -11.45
C VAL A 17 -19.97 13.92 -11.08
N LYS A 18 -19.04 14.05 -12.02
CA LYS A 18 -17.58 13.89 -11.81
C LYS A 18 -17.20 12.58 -11.10
N VAL A 19 -17.88 11.50 -11.45
CA VAL A 19 -17.56 10.14 -10.96
C VAL A 19 -16.87 9.33 -12.05
N PRO A 20 -16.13 8.28 -11.67
CA PRO A 20 -15.62 7.30 -12.63
C PRO A 20 -16.74 6.76 -13.51
N ALA A 21 -16.54 6.75 -14.83
CA ALA A 21 -17.54 6.33 -15.78
C ALA A 21 -16.99 5.33 -16.77
N ALA A 22 -17.74 4.25 -17.04
CA ALA A 22 -17.53 3.39 -18.18
C ALA A 22 -18.47 3.82 -19.33
N LEU A 23 -17.91 4.06 -20.51
CA LEU A 23 -18.69 4.23 -21.73
C LEU A 23 -18.75 2.91 -22.49
N TRP A 24 -19.93 2.33 -22.53
CA TRP A 24 -20.11 1.01 -23.12
C TRP A 24 -20.70 1.07 -24.53
N ALA A 25 -19.93 0.60 -25.53
CA ALA A 25 -20.36 0.40 -26.89
C ALA A 25 -20.89 -1.02 -27.08
N VAL A 26 -22.16 -1.16 -27.42
CA VAL A 26 -22.78 -2.44 -27.76
C VAL A 26 -22.63 -2.75 -29.27
N PRO A 27 -22.53 -4.04 -29.68
CA PRO A 27 -22.23 -4.43 -31.06
C PRO A 27 -23.46 -4.49 -31.99
N TYR A 28 -24.46 -3.63 -31.76
CA TYR A 28 -25.70 -3.62 -32.55
C TYR A 28 -25.74 -2.40 -33.47
N THR A 29 -25.72 -2.65 -34.78
CA THR A 29 -25.69 -1.59 -35.82
C THR A 29 -26.83 -0.59 -35.69
N GLU A 30 -28.02 -1.06 -35.38
CA GLU A 30 -29.23 -0.25 -35.23
C GLU A 30 -29.17 0.75 -34.08
N THR A 31 -28.28 0.56 -33.14
CA THR A 31 -28.12 1.47 -31.99
C THR A 31 -27.15 2.62 -32.27
N PHE A 32 -26.26 2.49 -33.24
CA PHE A 32 -25.12 3.38 -33.48
C PHE A 32 -24.27 3.60 -32.22
N SER A 33 -24.28 2.67 -31.27
CA SER A 33 -23.65 2.81 -29.97
C SER A 33 -22.15 3.02 -30.07
N LEU A 34 -21.47 2.31 -30.97
CA LEU A 34 -20.04 2.50 -31.18
C LEU A 34 -19.69 3.93 -31.64
N ALA A 35 -20.42 4.45 -32.62
CA ALA A 35 -20.21 5.81 -33.11
C ALA A 35 -20.48 6.86 -32.01
N CYS A 36 -21.52 6.65 -31.19
CA CYS A 36 -21.85 7.52 -30.07
C CYS A 36 -20.75 7.53 -29.01
N VAL A 37 -20.23 6.34 -28.63
CA VAL A 37 -19.12 6.23 -27.65
C VAL A 37 -17.85 6.87 -28.18
N GLN A 38 -17.53 6.73 -29.48
CA GLN A 38 -16.40 7.39 -30.11
C GLN A 38 -16.54 8.92 -30.06
N HIS A 39 -17.70 9.45 -30.45
CA HIS A 39 -17.99 10.89 -30.45
C HIS A 39 -17.88 11.47 -29.04
N MET A 40 -18.57 10.84 -28.09
CA MET A 40 -18.59 11.26 -26.71
C MET A 40 -17.20 11.13 -26.06
N GLY A 41 -16.50 10.03 -26.30
CA GLY A 41 -15.15 9.81 -25.80
C GLY A 41 -14.16 10.87 -26.30
N ALA A 42 -14.23 11.26 -27.58
CA ALA A 42 -13.42 12.34 -28.11
C ALA A 42 -13.70 13.66 -27.40
N THR A 43 -14.98 14.00 -27.17
CA THR A 43 -15.38 15.21 -26.44
C THR A 43 -14.87 15.21 -25.00
N LEU A 44 -15.01 14.09 -24.27
CA LEU A 44 -14.56 13.96 -22.89
C LEU A 44 -13.04 14.09 -22.80
N LYS A 45 -12.27 13.46 -23.71
CA LYS A 45 -10.80 13.58 -23.75
C LYS A 45 -10.33 15.00 -23.99
N MET A 46 -10.97 15.73 -24.94
CA MET A 46 -10.64 17.14 -25.18
C MET A 46 -10.88 18.03 -23.96
N GLN A 47 -11.75 17.63 -23.04
CA GLN A 47 -12.06 18.37 -21.83
C GLN A 47 -11.35 17.83 -20.57
N GLY A 48 -10.48 16.83 -20.71
CA GLY A 48 -9.77 16.23 -19.59
C GLY A 48 -10.69 15.48 -18.61
N ILE A 49 -11.86 15.01 -19.05
CA ILE A 49 -12.79 14.23 -18.23
C ILE A 49 -12.44 12.75 -18.42
N PRO A 50 -12.00 12.05 -17.36
CA PRO A 50 -11.62 10.65 -17.45
C PRO A 50 -12.83 9.75 -17.65
N TYR A 51 -12.68 8.77 -18.53
CA TYR A 51 -13.66 7.70 -18.72
C TYR A 51 -12.94 6.43 -19.16
N VAL A 52 -13.57 5.27 -18.98
CA VAL A 52 -13.08 3.98 -19.45
C VAL A 52 -13.96 3.50 -20.62
N PRO A 53 -13.39 3.32 -21.83
CA PRO A 53 -14.15 2.71 -22.90
C PRO A 53 -14.24 1.20 -22.67
N VAL A 54 -15.46 0.66 -22.74
CA VAL A 54 -15.71 -0.78 -22.74
C VAL A 54 -16.59 -1.13 -23.94
N TYR A 55 -16.39 -2.31 -24.50
CA TYR A 55 -17.16 -2.73 -25.68
C TYR A 55 -17.37 -4.24 -25.67
N GLY A 56 -18.48 -4.68 -26.24
CA GLY A 56 -18.82 -6.09 -26.35
C GLY A 56 -20.29 -6.32 -26.11
N HIS A 57 -20.66 -7.59 -26.25
CA HIS A 57 -22.01 -8.07 -25.99
C HIS A 57 -22.24 -8.22 -24.47
N PRO A 58 -23.45 -7.91 -23.95
CA PRO A 58 -23.75 -8.05 -22.51
C PRO A 58 -23.43 -9.42 -21.89
N GLN A 59 -23.33 -10.44 -22.71
CA GLN A 59 -23.04 -11.81 -22.27
C GLN A 59 -21.55 -12.19 -22.36
N ASP A 60 -20.70 -11.27 -22.84
CA ASP A 60 -19.27 -11.52 -22.95
C ASP A 60 -18.61 -11.48 -21.58
N ALA A 61 -17.97 -12.56 -21.18
CA ALA A 61 -17.28 -12.65 -19.89
C ALA A 61 -16.17 -11.58 -19.77
N GLU A 62 -15.49 -11.26 -20.86
CA GLU A 62 -14.46 -10.20 -20.90
C GLU A 62 -15.04 -8.83 -20.62
N LEU A 63 -16.21 -8.49 -21.18
CA LEU A 63 -16.90 -7.25 -20.89
C LEU A 63 -17.29 -7.14 -19.41
N VAL A 64 -17.83 -8.23 -18.85
CA VAL A 64 -18.21 -8.29 -17.43
C VAL A 64 -16.96 -8.04 -16.55
N GLU A 65 -15.85 -8.65 -16.90
CA GLU A 65 -14.58 -8.47 -16.18
C GLU A 65 -14.04 -7.02 -16.31
N GLN A 66 -14.14 -6.40 -17.48
CA GLN A 66 -13.76 -4.99 -17.65
C GLN A 66 -14.63 -4.08 -16.77
N LEU A 67 -15.95 -4.28 -16.75
CA LEU A 67 -16.88 -3.51 -15.91
C LEU A 67 -16.60 -3.72 -14.42
N ARG A 68 -16.31 -4.97 -14.01
CA ARG A 68 -15.93 -5.28 -12.63
C ARG A 68 -14.71 -4.46 -12.19
N ARG A 69 -13.66 -4.40 -13.02
CA ARG A 69 -12.45 -3.62 -12.73
C ARG A 69 -12.70 -2.12 -12.64
N VAL A 70 -13.57 -1.59 -13.52
CA VAL A 70 -13.98 -0.17 -13.43
C VAL A 70 -14.70 0.10 -12.12
N ALA A 71 -15.61 -0.80 -11.72
CA ALA A 71 -16.33 -0.69 -10.46
C ALA A 71 -15.40 -0.77 -9.24
N GLU A 72 -14.44 -1.68 -9.26
CA GLU A 72 -13.41 -1.79 -8.21
C GLU A 72 -12.56 -0.52 -8.12
N ALA A 73 -12.03 -0.03 -9.22
CA ALA A 73 -11.24 1.20 -9.24
C ALA A 73 -12.06 2.41 -8.77
N GLY A 74 -13.35 2.46 -9.13
CA GLY A 74 -14.28 3.48 -8.63
C GLY A 74 -14.55 3.37 -7.14
N TYR A 75 -14.70 2.16 -6.64
CA TYR A 75 -14.82 1.88 -5.20
C TYR A 75 -13.56 2.32 -4.45
N LEU A 76 -12.38 1.94 -4.92
CA LEU A 76 -11.10 2.35 -4.31
C LEU A 76 -10.97 3.87 -4.28
N LEU A 77 -11.34 4.55 -5.37
CA LEU A 77 -11.33 6.02 -5.41
C LEU A 77 -12.22 6.62 -4.32
N SER A 78 -13.44 6.07 -4.11
CA SER A 78 -14.33 6.55 -3.04
C SER A 78 -13.74 6.31 -1.66
N GLN A 79 -13.14 5.12 -1.43
CA GLN A 79 -12.53 4.79 -0.16
C GLN A 79 -11.31 5.67 0.15
N ILE A 80 -10.44 5.93 -0.83
CA ILE A 80 -9.30 6.84 -0.66
C ILE A 80 -9.77 8.26 -0.28
N ARG A 81 -10.86 8.74 -0.88
CA ARG A 81 -11.42 10.07 -0.59
C ARG A 81 -12.07 10.20 0.79
N GLU A 82 -12.52 9.11 1.36
CA GLU A 82 -13.16 9.04 2.68
C GLU A 82 -12.20 8.54 3.77
N MET A 83 -11.01 8.12 3.39
CA MET A 83 -10.01 7.51 4.27
C MET A 83 -9.48 8.52 5.29
N ASN A 84 -9.39 8.07 6.54
CA ASN A 84 -8.70 8.79 7.61
C ASN A 84 -7.42 8.03 7.96
N VAL A 85 -6.27 8.65 7.76
CA VAL A 85 -4.98 8.08 8.16
C VAL A 85 -4.30 9.01 9.15
N ALA A 86 -3.48 8.46 10.01
CA ALA A 86 -2.72 9.29 10.94
C ALA A 86 -1.24 9.38 10.54
N LEU A 87 -0.67 10.55 10.72
CA LEU A 87 0.76 10.73 10.91
C LEU A 87 1.02 10.77 12.42
N MET A 88 1.72 9.79 12.93
CA MET A 88 2.02 9.63 14.35
C MET A 88 3.48 9.99 14.63
N GLY A 89 3.69 11.06 15.37
CA GLY A 89 4.99 11.60 15.73
C GLY A 89 5.39 12.83 14.91
N PRO A 90 6.45 13.53 15.35
CA PRO A 90 6.91 14.76 14.70
C PRO A 90 7.65 14.45 13.40
N ARG A 91 7.45 15.30 12.39
CA ARG A 91 8.33 15.28 11.21
C ARG A 91 9.74 15.70 11.58
N GLN A 92 10.70 14.94 11.11
CA GLN A 92 12.12 15.23 11.32
C GLN A 92 12.59 16.28 10.29
N THR A 93 12.28 17.54 10.53
CA THR A 93 12.58 18.66 9.61
C THR A 93 14.06 18.85 9.29
N TRP A 94 14.97 18.36 10.15
CA TRP A 94 16.40 18.41 9.91
C TRP A 94 16.89 17.37 8.89
N ARG A 95 16.04 16.40 8.54
CA ARG A 95 16.32 15.38 7.50
C ARG A 95 15.95 15.90 6.12
N VAL A 96 16.45 17.08 5.76
CA VAL A 96 16.16 17.70 4.45
C VAL A 96 16.53 16.81 3.28
N ALA A 97 17.53 15.97 3.45
CA ALA A 97 17.94 14.95 2.48
C ALA A 97 17.47 13.55 2.88
N GLY A 98 16.53 13.46 3.79
CA GLY A 98 15.97 12.21 4.23
C GLY A 98 15.05 11.57 3.21
N PRO A 99 14.50 10.38 3.52
CA PRO A 99 13.59 9.69 2.66
C PRO A 99 12.42 10.58 2.21
N GLN A 100 12.00 10.45 0.98
CA GLN A 100 10.92 11.25 0.39
C GLN A 100 9.58 10.99 1.07
N ASP A 101 9.40 9.80 1.59
CA ASP A 101 8.30 9.36 2.40
C ASP A 101 7.99 10.29 3.58
N MET A 102 9.04 10.84 4.20
CA MET A 102 8.93 11.74 5.35
C MET A 102 8.84 13.23 5.00
N SER A 103 8.92 13.60 3.73
CA SER A 103 8.93 15.00 3.27
C SER A 103 7.68 15.40 2.49
N MET A 104 6.65 14.55 2.48
CA MET A 104 5.41 14.81 1.78
C MET A 104 4.63 15.98 2.41
N GLU A 105 4.10 16.83 1.56
CA GLU A 105 3.20 17.92 1.97
C GLU A 105 1.78 17.38 2.18
N GLU A 106 1.37 17.15 3.42
CA GLU A 106 0.11 16.48 3.76
C GLU A 106 -1.11 17.17 3.17
N TRP A 107 -1.16 18.49 3.21
CA TRP A 107 -2.31 19.23 2.68
C TRP A 107 -2.42 19.12 1.15
N GLU A 108 -1.30 19.01 0.42
CA GLU A 108 -1.30 18.75 -1.01
C GLU A 108 -1.77 17.33 -1.32
N PHE A 109 -1.31 16.36 -0.53
CA PHE A 109 -1.77 14.99 -0.63
C PHE A 109 -3.27 14.87 -0.38
N SER A 110 -3.77 15.46 0.73
CA SER A 110 -5.19 15.49 1.04
C SER A 110 -6.01 16.15 -0.06
N ARG A 111 -5.54 17.26 -0.62
CA ARG A 111 -6.22 17.94 -1.73
C ARG A 111 -6.27 17.08 -2.99
N LYS A 112 -5.21 16.33 -3.30
CA LYS A 112 -5.12 15.48 -4.49
C LYS A 112 -5.95 14.22 -4.36
N PHE A 113 -5.80 13.52 -3.25
CA PHE A 113 -6.38 12.20 -3.02
C PHE A 113 -7.72 12.23 -2.27
N GLY A 114 -7.99 13.29 -1.54
CA GLY A 114 -9.18 13.44 -0.71
C GLY A 114 -9.04 12.88 0.70
N THR A 115 -7.96 12.16 0.97
CA THR A 115 -7.68 11.52 2.26
C THR A 115 -7.53 12.56 3.37
N THR A 116 -8.13 12.31 4.54
CA THR A 116 -7.92 13.09 5.75
C THR A 116 -6.67 12.61 6.49
N ILE A 117 -5.76 13.51 6.80
CA ILE A 117 -4.56 13.19 7.57
C ILE A 117 -4.71 13.78 8.97
N VAL A 118 -4.71 12.91 9.96
CA VAL A 118 -4.82 13.25 11.39
C VAL A 118 -3.41 13.24 12.00
N HIS A 119 -3.02 14.32 12.64
CA HIS A 119 -1.75 14.37 13.37
C HIS A 119 -1.95 13.84 14.80
N LEU A 120 -1.10 12.91 15.20
CA LEU A 120 -1.04 12.34 16.54
C LEU A 120 0.33 12.63 17.15
N GLU A 121 0.33 13.27 18.31
CA GLU A 121 1.57 13.55 19.03
C GLU A 121 2.11 12.25 19.67
N MET A 122 3.41 12.01 19.52
CA MET A 122 4.04 10.82 20.10
C MET A 122 3.89 10.77 21.64
N ASP A 123 3.95 11.94 22.28
CA ASP A 123 3.80 12.01 23.74
C ASP A 123 2.41 11.53 24.21
N GLU A 124 1.35 11.74 23.43
CA GLU A 124 0.03 11.16 23.69
C GLU A 124 0.03 9.64 23.67
N ILE A 125 0.75 9.07 22.71
CA ILE A 125 0.90 7.61 22.60
C ILE A 125 1.70 7.08 23.79
N LEU A 126 2.81 7.72 24.14
CA LEU A 126 3.65 7.32 25.27
C LEU A 126 2.91 7.44 26.61
N ASP A 127 2.08 8.45 26.77
CA ASP A 127 1.19 8.61 27.95
C ASP A 127 0.15 7.48 28.08
N ARG A 128 -0.38 6.97 26.94
CA ARG A 128 -1.26 5.81 26.92
C ARG A 128 -0.48 4.55 27.26
N VAL A 129 0.70 4.36 26.67
CA VAL A 129 1.62 3.25 26.98
C VAL A 129 1.91 3.16 28.48
N ALA A 130 2.20 4.31 29.12
CA ALA A 130 2.51 4.37 30.54
C ALA A 130 1.33 3.98 31.45
N LYS A 131 0.09 4.11 30.99
CA LYS A 131 -1.12 3.73 31.73
C LYS A 131 -1.47 2.25 31.63
N ILE A 132 -0.89 1.52 30.67
CA ILE A 132 -1.15 0.08 30.50
C ILE A 132 -0.33 -0.68 31.54
N SER A 133 -1.00 -1.53 32.30
CA SER A 133 -0.36 -2.33 33.35
C SER A 133 0.52 -3.45 32.74
N ASP A 134 1.53 -3.88 33.48
CA ASP A 134 2.35 -5.02 33.07
C ASP A 134 1.54 -6.32 33.00
N GLU A 135 0.49 -6.43 33.78
CA GLU A 135 -0.43 -7.60 33.76
C GLU A 135 -1.20 -7.65 32.44
N ASP A 136 -1.75 -6.52 32.00
CA ASP A 136 -2.45 -6.40 30.72
C ASP A 136 -1.51 -6.67 29.55
N ALA A 137 -0.29 -6.14 29.60
CA ALA A 137 0.73 -6.39 28.59
C ALA A 137 1.15 -7.86 28.50
N ARG A 138 1.31 -8.56 29.64
CA ARG A 138 1.60 -10.00 29.65
C ARG A 138 0.43 -10.83 29.11
N ARG A 139 -0.81 -10.45 29.40
CA ARG A 139 -2.00 -11.08 28.81
C ARG A 139 -2.01 -10.92 27.30
N CYS A 140 -1.75 -9.71 26.81
CA CYS A 140 -1.65 -9.42 25.40
C CYS A 140 -0.56 -10.25 24.70
N LEU A 141 0.65 -10.33 25.28
CA LEU A 141 1.73 -11.17 24.73
C LEU A 141 1.29 -12.64 24.60
N LYS A 142 0.57 -13.16 25.58
CA LYS A 142 0.07 -14.54 25.54
C LYS A 142 -0.96 -14.75 24.42
N GLU A 143 -1.80 -13.76 24.16
CA GLU A 143 -2.78 -13.80 23.07
C GLU A 143 -2.11 -13.72 21.67
N LEU A 144 -0.95 -13.04 21.59
CA LEU A 144 -0.19 -12.83 20.36
C LEU A 144 0.97 -13.83 20.16
N ASP A 145 1.12 -14.82 21.04
CA ASP A 145 2.23 -15.77 21.02
C ASP A 145 2.35 -16.50 19.66
N GLY A 146 1.23 -16.91 19.08
CA GLY A 146 1.18 -17.53 17.75
C GLY A 146 1.58 -16.64 16.57
N ARG A 147 1.86 -15.34 16.79
CA ARG A 147 2.27 -14.37 15.76
C ARG A 147 3.69 -13.84 15.99
N THR A 148 4.38 -14.31 17.01
CA THR A 148 5.66 -13.73 17.43
C THR A 148 6.87 -14.51 16.94
N GLY A 149 6.74 -15.80 16.70
CA GLY A 149 7.86 -16.67 16.34
C GLY A 149 8.94 -16.72 17.44
N LYS A 150 10.20 -16.49 17.08
CA LYS A 150 11.33 -16.52 18.01
C LYS A 150 11.64 -15.12 18.57
N ALA A 151 11.38 -14.89 19.84
CA ALA A 151 11.78 -13.64 20.51
C ALA A 151 13.23 -13.75 21.00
N VAL A 152 14.13 -12.95 20.43
CA VAL A 152 15.52 -12.75 20.87
C VAL A 152 15.64 -11.42 21.62
N ALA A 153 14.66 -10.52 21.42
CA ALA A 153 14.55 -9.29 22.18
C ALA A 153 14.39 -9.58 23.68
N PRO A 154 14.94 -8.73 24.55
CA PRO A 154 14.76 -8.83 25.99
C PRO A 154 13.28 -8.84 26.41
N PRO A 155 12.92 -9.53 27.50
CA PRO A 155 11.53 -9.58 27.96
C PRO A 155 10.91 -8.21 28.21
N GLU A 156 11.68 -7.22 28.64
CA GLU A 156 11.25 -5.84 28.84
C GLU A 156 10.87 -5.16 27.53
N ASN A 157 11.62 -5.38 26.44
CA ASN A 157 11.28 -4.85 25.11
C ASN A 157 9.97 -5.47 24.60
N MET A 158 9.81 -6.79 24.79
CA MET A 158 8.57 -7.49 24.41
C MET A 158 7.36 -6.97 25.20
N LEU A 159 7.52 -6.75 26.50
CA LEU A 159 6.48 -6.21 27.35
C LEU A 159 6.09 -4.79 26.92
N TYR A 160 7.10 -3.99 26.63
CA TYR A 160 6.89 -2.61 26.14
C TYR A 160 6.20 -2.59 24.79
N ALA A 161 6.63 -3.44 23.84
CA ALA A 161 5.97 -3.57 22.55
C ALA A 161 4.49 -3.97 22.65
N ALA A 162 4.13 -4.83 23.61
CA ALA A 162 2.74 -5.18 23.86
C ALA A 162 1.91 -3.99 24.40
N LYS A 163 2.51 -3.11 25.20
CA LYS A 163 1.87 -1.86 25.63
C LYS A 163 1.69 -0.91 24.45
N VAL A 164 2.71 -0.76 23.59
CA VAL A 164 2.63 0.07 22.38
C VAL A 164 1.54 -0.44 21.46
N TYR A 165 1.47 -1.75 21.21
CA TYR A 165 0.40 -2.35 20.40
C TYR A 165 -0.99 -2.01 20.92
N GLN A 166 -1.24 -2.17 22.22
CA GLN A 166 -2.54 -1.84 22.82
C GLN A 166 -2.87 -0.35 22.69
N ALA A 167 -1.89 0.52 22.96
CA ALA A 167 -2.06 1.98 22.85
C ALA A 167 -2.37 2.43 21.42
N VAL A 168 -1.62 1.92 20.44
CA VAL A 168 -1.82 2.25 19.02
C VAL A 168 -3.16 1.70 18.52
N LYS A 169 -3.51 0.46 18.89
CA LYS A 169 -4.81 -0.14 18.54
C LYS A 169 -5.99 0.65 19.08
N ASP A 170 -5.91 1.11 20.34
CA ASP A 170 -6.94 1.95 20.96
C ASP A 170 -7.08 3.30 20.22
N VAL A 171 -5.97 3.92 19.86
CA VAL A 171 -5.97 5.18 19.10
C VAL A 171 -6.59 5.01 17.71
N ILE A 172 -6.25 3.93 17.01
CA ILE A 172 -6.84 3.59 15.69
C ILE A 172 -8.35 3.46 15.81
N GLN A 173 -8.84 2.70 16.79
CA GLN A 173 -10.27 2.47 17.00
C GLN A 173 -10.99 3.76 17.42
N THR A 174 -10.43 4.52 18.36
CA THR A 174 -11.02 5.75 18.88
C THR A 174 -11.17 6.82 17.79
N ASN A 175 -10.17 6.94 16.91
CA ASN A 175 -10.15 7.95 15.85
C ASN A 175 -10.68 7.42 14.51
N ARG A 176 -11.10 6.16 14.44
CA ARG A 176 -11.59 5.50 13.21
C ARG A 176 -10.61 5.65 12.06
N LEU A 177 -9.36 5.27 12.30
CA LEU A 177 -8.29 5.35 11.31
C LEU A 177 -8.24 4.07 10.49
N GLU A 178 -8.06 4.20 9.20
CA GLU A 178 -7.81 3.07 8.28
C GLU A 178 -6.33 2.68 8.23
N GLY A 179 -5.43 3.60 8.62
CA GLY A 179 -3.99 3.33 8.69
C GLY A 179 -3.22 4.37 9.47
N VAL A 180 -1.99 4.05 9.83
CA VAL A 180 -1.08 4.92 10.57
C VAL A 180 0.29 4.91 9.92
N ALA A 181 0.82 6.09 9.63
CA ALA A 181 2.22 6.34 9.31
C ALA A 181 2.92 6.79 10.59
N ALA A 182 3.70 5.88 11.19
CA ALA A 182 4.35 6.14 12.47
C ALA A 182 5.80 6.56 12.24
N GLU A 183 6.17 7.75 12.68
CA GLU A 183 7.56 8.15 12.62
C GLU A 183 8.35 7.52 13.78
N CYS A 184 9.22 6.56 13.46
CA CYS A 184 10.00 5.89 14.49
C CYS A 184 11.49 6.22 14.45
N TYR A 185 12.05 6.47 13.29
CA TYR A 185 13.50 6.71 13.15
C TYR A 185 13.85 8.21 13.14
N PRO A 186 14.92 8.65 13.78
CA PRO A 186 15.84 7.85 14.63
C PRO A 186 15.45 7.80 16.11
N LYS A 187 14.56 8.67 16.59
CA LYS A 187 14.28 8.84 18.03
C LYS A 187 13.48 7.68 18.62
N PHE A 188 12.57 7.13 17.84
CA PHE A 188 11.65 6.09 18.28
C PHE A 188 11.93 4.73 17.57
N ASP A 189 13.22 4.50 17.26
CA ASP A 189 13.66 3.33 16.51
C ASP A 189 13.12 2.02 17.10
N GLY A 190 12.43 1.25 16.28
CA GLY A 190 11.81 -0.02 16.64
C GLY A 190 10.58 0.08 17.54
N LEU A 191 10.10 1.29 17.90
CA LEU A 191 8.96 1.45 18.80
C LEU A 191 7.70 0.76 18.28
N THR A 192 7.40 0.92 17.00
CA THR A 192 6.14 0.44 16.38
C THR A 192 6.30 -0.80 15.51
N ASN A 193 7.51 -1.33 15.31
CA ASN A 193 7.74 -2.41 14.36
C ASN A 193 6.95 -3.68 14.68
N LEU A 194 6.99 -4.14 15.93
CA LEU A 194 6.22 -5.32 16.34
C LEU A 194 4.71 -5.04 16.35
N THR A 195 4.31 -3.82 16.71
CA THR A 195 2.93 -3.36 16.60
C THR A 195 2.43 -3.42 15.15
N ALA A 196 3.21 -2.93 14.20
CA ALA A 196 2.87 -2.95 12.78
C ALA A 196 2.73 -4.39 12.27
N SER A 197 3.62 -5.30 12.68
CA SER A 197 3.55 -6.71 12.33
C SER A 197 2.28 -7.38 12.86
N TRP A 198 1.95 -7.21 14.13
CA TRP A 198 0.75 -7.81 14.72
C TRP A 198 -0.54 -7.25 14.15
N LEU A 199 -0.61 -5.93 13.93
CA LEU A 199 -1.79 -5.27 13.35
C LEU A 199 -1.98 -5.61 11.88
N ALA A 200 -0.90 -5.87 11.13
CA ALA A 200 -1.00 -6.32 9.73
C ALA A 200 -1.79 -7.63 9.61
N ASP A 201 -1.59 -8.59 10.52
CA ASP A 201 -2.36 -9.83 10.57
C ASP A 201 -3.84 -9.62 10.96
N GLU A 202 -4.17 -8.46 11.49
CA GLU A 202 -5.56 -8.03 11.77
C GLU A 202 -6.16 -7.21 10.61
N GLY A 203 -5.41 -7.03 9.52
CA GLY A 203 -5.83 -6.24 8.36
C GLY A 203 -5.67 -4.73 8.54
N VAL A 204 -4.95 -4.28 9.58
CA VAL A 204 -4.70 -2.87 9.86
C VAL A 204 -3.30 -2.48 9.39
N VAL A 205 -3.20 -1.38 8.65
CA VAL A 205 -1.94 -0.89 8.12
C VAL A 205 -1.29 0.07 9.11
N VAL A 206 -0.12 -0.31 9.61
CA VAL A 206 0.80 0.58 10.30
C VAL A 206 2.12 0.55 9.55
N GLU A 207 2.64 1.71 9.21
CA GLU A 207 3.92 1.93 8.57
C GLU A 207 4.84 2.62 9.58
N THR A 208 6.14 2.34 9.52
CA THR A 208 7.06 2.65 10.62
C THR A 208 8.03 3.81 10.34
N GLU A 209 7.85 4.53 9.24
CA GLU A 209 8.76 5.61 8.82
C GLU A 209 8.06 6.93 8.43
N GLY A 210 6.77 7.04 8.75
CA GLY A 210 5.98 8.27 8.50
C GLY A 210 5.47 8.40 7.07
N ASP A 211 5.46 7.30 6.31
CA ASP A 211 5.10 7.27 4.89
C ASP A 211 3.59 7.17 4.66
N ILE A 212 2.95 8.32 4.57
CA ILE A 212 1.50 8.44 4.34
C ILE A 212 1.09 7.87 2.98
N ALA A 213 1.89 8.10 1.93
CA ALA A 213 1.54 7.66 0.58
C ALA A 213 1.43 6.14 0.51
N HIS A 214 2.38 5.43 1.09
CA HIS A 214 2.37 3.97 1.09
C HIS A 214 1.38 3.39 2.11
N VAL A 215 1.04 4.09 3.20
CA VAL A 215 -0.11 3.72 4.03
C VAL A 215 -1.40 3.73 3.22
N VAL A 216 -1.69 4.82 2.52
CA VAL A 216 -2.90 4.95 1.67
C VAL A 216 -2.91 3.89 0.56
N LEU A 217 -1.77 3.67 -0.10
CA LEU A 217 -1.63 2.66 -1.15
C LEU A 217 -1.86 1.24 -0.60
N ARG A 218 -1.27 0.89 0.56
CA ARG A 218 -1.46 -0.41 1.21
C ARG A 218 -2.91 -0.65 1.62
N VAL A 219 -3.57 0.34 2.22
CA VAL A 219 -5.00 0.25 2.55
C VAL A 219 -5.83 0.04 1.29
N ALA A 220 -5.59 0.82 0.24
CA ALA A 220 -6.31 0.70 -1.03
C ALA A 220 -6.13 -0.70 -1.67
N ILE A 221 -4.91 -1.21 -1.71
CA ILE A 221 -4.63 -2.56 -2.25
C ILE A 221 -5.30 -3.64 -1.39
N ASN A 222 -5.27 -3.53 -0.06
CA ASN A 222 -5.94 -4.49 0.83
C ASN A 222 -7.47 -4.47 0.63
N LEU A 223 -8.09 -3.31 0.42
CA LEU A 223 -9.52 -3.20 0.10
C LEU A 223 -9.87 -3.89 -1.23
N CYS A 224 -8.99 -3.83 -2.22
CA CYS A 224 -9.15 -4.51 -3.50
C CYS A 224 -8.95 -6.03 -3.37
N ALA A 225 -7.92 -6.42 -2.64
CA ALA A 225 -7.49 -7.81 -2.53
C ALA A 225 -8.33 -8.65 -1.57
N GLY A 226 -9.09 -8.02 -0.67
CA GLY A 226 -9.78 -8.71 0.41
C GLY A 226 -8.81 -9.17 1.52
N PRO A 227 -9.21 -10.15 2.34
CA PRO A 227 -8.40 -10.60 3.48
C PRO A 227 -6.96 -10.96 3.11
N GLY A 228 -6.01 -10.56 3.93
CA GLY A 228 -4.58 -10.80 3.76
C GLY A 228 -3.73 -9.55 3.98
N VAL A 229 -2.42 -9.73 3.95
CA VAL A 229 -1.43 -8.70 4.29
C VAL A 229 -0.75 -8.14 3.04
N SER A 230 -0.71 -6.83 2.90
CA SER A 230 0.24 -6.15 2.02
C SER A 230 1.55 -5.92 2.77
N LEU A 231 2.66 -6.23 2.10
CA LEU A 231 4.00 -5.97 2.60
C LEU A 231 4.43 -4.55 2.21
N LEU A 232 5.30 -3.96 3.01
CA LEU A 232 6.13 -2.83 2.61
C LEU A 232 7.58 -3.29 2.68
N GLY A 233 8.39 -2.88 1.73
CA GLY A 233 9.81 -3.17 1.75
C GLY A 233 10.61 -2.25 0.86
N GLU A 234 11.89 -2.16 1.14
CA GLU A 234 12.86 -1.37 0.41
C GLU A 234 13.60 -2.22 -0.61
N ALA A 235 13.79 -1.71 -1.82
CA ALA A 235 14.67 -2.33 -2.82
C ALA A 235 16.13 -2.19 -2.38
N GLY A 236 16.63 -3.17 -1.63
CA GLY A 236 17.96 -3.11 -1.01
C GLY A 236 19.11 -3.48 -1.93
N SER A 237 18.91 -4.44 -2.83
CA SER A 237 19.93 -4.89 -3.79
C SER A 237 19.30 -5.60 -4.98
N PHE A 238 20.10 -5.90 -5.99
CA PHE A 238 19.68 -6.70 -7.14
C PHE A 238 20.75 -7.73 -7.52
N ASP A 239 20.31 -8.84 -8.05
CA ASP A 239 21.15 -9.90 -8.60
C ASP A 239 20.78 -10.15 -10.06
N ARG A 240 21.78 -10.02 -10.95
CA ARG A 240 21.63 -10.22 -12.39
C ARG A 240 21.58 -11.68 -12.80
N GLU A 241 22.30 -12.53 -12.07
CA GLU A 241 22.39 -13.97 -12.39
C GLU A 241 21.10 -14.66 -11.99
N GLU A 242 20.59 -14.36 -10.80
CA GLU A 242 19.30 -14.86 -10.33
C GLU A 242 18.10 -14.10 -10.92
N ASN A 243 18.34 -12.94 -11.52
CA ASN A 243 17.33 -12.04 -12.06
C ASN A 243 16.28 -11.62 -11.02
N VAL A 244 16.75 -11.10 -9.88
CA VAL A 244 15.89 -10.70 -8.76
C VAL A 244 16.30 -9.35 -8.17
N ILE A 245 15.35 -8.72 -7.50
CA ILE A 245 15.57 -7.58 -6.60
C ILE A 245 15.30 -8.05 -5.19
N ALA A 246 16.29 -7.92 -4.31
CA ALA A 246 16.16 -8.24 -2.91
C ALA A 246 15.48 -7.09 -2.15
N VAL A 247 14.49 -7.43 -1.35
CA VAL A 247 13.65 -6.47 -0.62
C VAL A 247 13.83 -6.67 0.87
N SER A 248 14.14 -5.60 1.58
CA SER A 248 14.38 -5.58 3.03
C SER A 248 13.42 -4.60 3.70
N HIS A 249 12.99 -4.89 4.91
CA HIS A 249 12.32 -3.95 5.82
C HIS A 249 12.17 -4.54 7.21
N GLY A 250 11.92 -3.70 8.22
CA GLY A 250 11.65 -4.10 9.58
C GLY A 250 10.22 -3.85 10.03
N GLY A 251 9.47 -4.90 10.38
CA GLY A 251 8.18 -4.77 11.07
C GLY A 251 6.97 -4.45 10.22
N SER A 252 7.10 -4.33 8.90
CA SER A 252 5.96 -3.98 8.03
C SER A 252 5.17 -5.19 7.50
N SER A 253 5.53 -6.40 7.89
CA SER A 253 4.91 -7.66 7.45
C SER A 253 4.29 -8.40 8.62
N GLY A 254 3.06 -8.89 8.47
CA GLY A 254 2.46 -9.81 9.43
C GLY A 254 3.11 -11.21 9.38
N ALA A 255 2.95 -11.98 10.43
CA ALA A 255 3.45 -13.35 10.48
C ALA A 255 2.76 -14.30 9.49
N SER A 256 1.54 -13.96 9.04
CA SER A 256 0.76 -14.76 8.07
C SER A 256 1.37 -14.86 6.66
N VAL A 257 2.40 -14.06 6.35
CA VAL A 257 3.06 -14.11 5.04
C VAL A 257 4.20 -15.11 4.97
N THR A 258 4.59 -15.73 6.08
CA THR A 258 5.57 -16.82 6.11
C THR A 258 4.90 -18.19 6.06
N GLU A 259 5.61 -19.19 5.59
CA GLU A 259 5.19 -20.60 5.68
C GLU A 259 5.47 -21.20 7.06
N ASP A 260 6.47 -20.68 7.74
CA ASP A 260 6.95 -21.20 9.02
C ASP A 260 7.13 -20.06 10.03
N ILE A 261 6.18 -19.96 10.95
CA ILE A 261 6.20 -18.95 12.02
C ILE A 261 7.46 -19.04 12.90
N SER A 262 8.07 -20.22 13.03
CA SER A 262 9.28 -20.38 13.84
C SER A 262 10.49 -19.63 13.26
N LYS A 263 10.44 -19.25 11.98
CA LYS A 263 11.44 -18.43 11.31
C LYS A 263 11.27 -16.94 11.58
N VAL A 264 10.08 -16.48 11.97
CA VAL A 264 9.87 -15.08 12.38
C VAL A 264 10.72 -14.80 13.61
N GLN A 265 11.55 -13.76 13.54
CA GLN A 265 12.41 -13.39 14.66
C GLN A 265 12.16 -11.96 15.10
N VAL A 266 11.97 -11.79 16.41
CA VAL A 266 11.91 -10.48 17.06
C VAL A 266 13.23 -10.23 17.76
N SER A 267 13.96 -9.22 17.30
CA SER A 267 15.26 -8.79 17.83
C SER A 267 15.14 -7.42 18.51
N PRO A 268 16.07 -7.03 19.40
CA PRO A 268 16.07 -5.68 19.96
C PRO A 268 16.41 -4.64 18.87
N SER A 269 15.83 -3.45 18.99
CA SER A 269 16.16 -2.26 18.19
C SER A 269 16.12 -1.02 19.08
N GLY A 270 17.05 -0.09 18.89
CA GLY A 270 17.17 1.06 19.77
C GLY A 270 17.35 0.67 21.24
N GLU A 271 16.85 1.51 22.15
CA GLU A 271 16.96 1.28 23.60
C GLU A 271 15.91 0.30 24.13
N ILE A 272 14.65 0.45 23.69
CA ILE A 272 13.49 -0.32 24.18
C ILE A 272 12.64 -0.93 23.04
N GLY A 273 12.96 -0.61 21.80
CA GLY A 273 12.22 -1.04 20.63
C GLY A 273 12.52 -2.48 20.21
N THR A 274 11.84 -2.92 19.18
CA THR A 274 11.98 -4.26 18.59
C THR A 274 12.09 -4.16 17.07
N TYR A 275 12.76 -5.12 16.47
CA TYR A 275 12.83 -5.33 15.04
C TYR A 275 12.25 -6.71 14.71
N VAL A 276 11.40 -6.77 13.70
CA VAL A 276 10.75 -8.03 13.29
C VAL A 276 11.25 -8.44 11.91
N GLY A 277 11.90 -9.58 11.83
CA GLY A 277 12.26 -10.23 10.58
C GLY A 277 11.24 -11.33 10.26
N THR A 278 10.59 -11.23 9.09
CA THR A 278 9.59 -12.19 8.62
C THR A 278 9.96 -12.65 7.22
N PRO A 279 10.49 -13.88 7.04
CA PRO A 279 10.76 -14.40 5.71
C PRO A 279 9.46 -14.68 4.96
N VAL A 280 9.34 -14.15 3.77
CA VAL A 280 8.11 -14.24 2.97
C VAL A 280 8.11 -15.51 2.14
N LYS A 281 6.96 -16.20 2.12
CA LYS A 281 6.74 -17.41 1.31
C LYS A 281 6.79 -17.13 -0.18
N ALA A 282 6.93 -18.21 -0.98
CA ALA A 282 6.76 -18.14 -2.42
C ALA A 282 5.31 -17.75 -2.79
N MET A 283 5.17 -16.76 -3.64
CA MET A 283 3.89 -16.34 -4.22
C MET A 283 4.09 -16.20 -5.74
N PRO A 284 3.40 -17.01 -6.56
CA PRO A 284 3.64 -17.04 -8.01
C PRO A 284 3.18 -15.77 -8.72
N VAL A 285 2.30 -15.01 -8.10
CA VAL A 285 1.81 -13.74 -8.64
C VAL A 285 1.64 -12.76 -7.50
N VAL A 286 2.35 -11.64 -7.59
CA VAL A 286 2.17 -10.49 -6.70
C VAL A 286 2.04 -9.22 -7.54
N THR A 287 1.28 -8.27 -7.03
CA THR A 287 1.32 -6.89 -7.48
C THR A 287 2.35 -6.14 -6.65
N VAL A 288 3.26 -5.46 -7.34
CA VAL A 288 4.21 -4.53 -6.74
C VAL A 288 3.82 -3.12 -7.16
N ALA A 289 3.69 -2.22 -6.21
CA ALA A 289 3.32 -0.84 -6.47
C ALA A 289 4.08 0.14 -5.58
N ASN A 290 4.27 1.35 -6.09
CA ASN A 290 4.83 2.48 -5.34
C ASN A 290 4.07 3.74 -5.73
N LEU A 291 3.81 4.64 -4.79
CA LEU A 291 3.19 5.94 -5.04
C LEU A 291 4.13 7.04 -4.60
N THR A 292 4.75 7.72 -5.55
CA THR A 292 5.69 8.80 -5.29
C THR A 292 5.27 10.10 -5.95
N GLY A 293 5.76 11.22 -5.44
CA GLY A 293 5.52 12.54 -6.01
C GLY A 293 5.18 13.60 -4.97
N GLN A 294 5.10 14.83 -5.43
CA GLN A 294 4.76 16.00 -4.62
C GLN A 294 4.28 17.15 -5.51
N LYS A 295 3.78 18.21 -4.92
CA LYS A 295 3.33 19.44 -5.62
C LYS A 295 2.26 19.17 -6.68
N GLY A 296 1.40 18.19 -6.41
CA GLY A 296 0.33 17.80 -7.32
C GLY A 296 0.75 16.88 -8.48
N CYS A 297 2.04 16.61 -8.63
CA CYS A 297 2.58 15.70 -9.64
C CYS A 297 2.94 14.37 -8.98
N TYR A 298 2.07 13.39 -9.12
CA TYR A 298 2.23 12.05 -8.56
C TYR A 298 2.32 11.03 -9.67
N LYS A 299 3.12 9.99 -9.44
CA LYS A 299 3.22 8.82 -10.30
C LYS A 299 3.12 7.53 -9.48
N MET A 300 2.62 6.50 -10.11
CA MET A 300 2.51 5.18 -9.51
C MET A 300 3.25 4.17 -10.36
N LEU A 301 4.24 3.52 -9.77
CA LEU A 301 4.81 2.29 -10.31
C LEU A 301 3.79 1.17 -10.13
N ILE A 302 3.55 0.41 -11.20
CA ILE A 302 2.66 -0.74 -11.20
C ILE A 302 3.38 -1.88 -11.89
N ALA A 303 3.60 -2.97 -11.17
CA ALA A 303 4.30 -4.13 -11.69
C ALA A 303 3.65 -5.44 -11.26
N ARG A 304 3.84 -6.46 -12.07
CA ARG A 304 3.57 -7.84 -11.72
C ARG A 304 4.91 -8.56 -11.51
N ALA A 305 4.97 -9.34 -10.44
CA ALA A 305 6.16 -10.12 -10.09
C ALA A 305 5.76 -11.46 -9.47
N GLU A 306 6.75 -12.28 -9.19
CA GLU A 306 6.67 -13.40 -8.26
C GLU A 306 7.61 -13.17 -7.08
N THR A 307 7.32 -13.77 -5.93
CA THR A 307 8.24 -13.78 -4.80
C THR A 307 9.08 -15.04 -4.82
N VAL A 308 10.39 -14.87 -4.67
CA VAL A 308 11.36 -15.94 -4.49
C VAL A 308 11.79 -15.92 -3.02
N PRO A 309 11.54 -16.97 -2.25
CA PRO A 309 11.96 -17.05 -0.86
C PRO A 309 13.45 -16.83 -0.69
N VAL A 310 13.81 -16.31 0.46
CA VAL A 310 15.21 -16.13 0.85
C VAL A 310 15.70 -17.39 1.55
N GLU A 311 16.85 -17.91 1.14
CA GLU A 311 17.47 -19.06 1.78
C GLU A 311 17.95 -18.69 3.19
N ASP A 312 18.00 -19.66 4.09
CA ASP A 312 18.36 -19.44 5.50
C ASP A 312 19.74 -18.79 5.66
N GLU A 313 20.72 -19.18 4.83
CA GLU A 313 22.07 -18.63 4.82
C GLU A 313 22.11 -17.16 4.37
N GLU A 314 21.35 -16.82 3.34
CA GLU A 314 21.21 -15.45 2.86
C GLU A 314 20.53 -14.59 3.92
N TRP A 315 19.49 -15.11 4.55
CA TRP A 315 18.76 -14.42 5.58
C TRP A 315 19.61 -14.13 6.81
N ASP A 316 20.37 -15.12 7.27
CA ASP A 316 21.30 -14.95 8.40
C ASP A 316 22.41 -13.96 8.06
N SER A 317 22.98 -14.01 6.85
CA SER A 317 24.01 -13.08 6.39
C SER A 317 23.52 -11.64 6.28
N ALA A 318 22.25 -11.44 5.92
CA ALA A 318 21.59 -10.13 5.85
C ALA A 318 21.09 -9.62 7.23
N GLY A 319 21.49 -10.26 8.33
CA GLY A 319 21.04 -9.89 9.68
C GLY A 319 19.55 -10.06 9.88
N ARG A 320 18.94 -10.98 9.12
CA ARG A 320 17.51 -11.30 9.12
C ARG A 320 16.60 -10.12 8.75
N ARG A 321 17.11 -9.20 7.93
CA ARG A 321 16.38 -8.03 7.43
C ARG A 321 15.82 -8.23 6.02
N LEU A 322 16.39 -9.16 5.26
CA LEU A 322 15.92 -9.50 3.93
C LEU A 322 14.59 -10.26 4.03
N LEU A 323 13.53 -9.69 3.47
CA LEU A 323 12.19 -10.28 3.52
C LEU A 323 11.95 -11.28 2.40
N VAL A 324 12.31 -10.89 1.16
CA VAL A 324 11.97 -11.62 -0.05
C VAL A 324 12.80 -11.11 -1.23
N LYS A 325 12.96 -11.95 -2.25
CA LYS A 325 13.45 -11.52 -3.56
C LYS A 325 12.27 -11.42 -4.53
N LEU A 326 12.22 -10.36 -5.33
CA LEU A 326 11.20 -10.14 -6.36
C LEU A 326 11.78 -10.46 -7.72
N ARG A 327 11.08 -11.29 -8.49
CA ARG A 327 11.35 -11.49 -9.92
C ARG A 327 10.23 -10.89 -10.73
N PHE A 328 10.56 -9.86 -11.50
CA PHE A 328 9.64 -9.17 -12.39
C PHE A 328 9.54 -9.85 -13.75
N GLU A 329 8.55 -9.49 -14.55
CA GLU A 329 8.45 -9.94 -15.96
C GLU A 329 9.60 -9.39 -16.82
N ARG A 330 10.09 -8.19 -16.49
CA ARG A 330 11.33 -7.63 -17.04
C ARG A 330 12.53 -8.10 -16.23
N ASP A 331 13.72 -8.05 -16.86
CA ASP A 331 14.93 -8.39 -16.12
C ASP A 331 15.26 -7.37 -15.01
N ALA A 332 16.06 -7.79 -14.03
CA ALA A 332 16.40 -6.99 -12.87
C ALA A 332 17.12 -5.67 -13.25
N ASP A 333 17.94 -5.68 -14.29
CA ASP A 333 18.62 -4.48 -14.79
C ASP A 333 17.63 -3.44 -15.34
N GLN A 334 16.62 -3.90 -16.08
CA GLN A 334 15.56 -3.01 -16.58
C GLN A 334 14.73 -2.46 -15.44
N ALA A 335 14.41 -3.29 -14.44
CA ALA A 335 13.68 -2.86 -13.27
C ALA A 335 14.44 -1.77 -12.47
N VAL A 336 15.72 -2.00 -12.19
CA VAL A 336 16.59 -1.02 -11.51
C VAL A 336 16.69 0.27 -12.32
N ARG A 337 16.86 0.16 -13.64
CA ARG A 337 16.92 1.34 -14.52
C ARG A 337 15.64 2.18 -14.41
N ILE A 338 14.47 1.55 -14.47
CA ILE A 338 13.18 2.24 -14.33
C ILE A 338 13.08 2.90 -12.95
N PHE A 339 13.45 2.22 -11.87
CA PHE A 339 13.41 2.82 -10.53
C PHE A 339 14.26 4.09 -10.44
N LEU A 340 15.46 4.06 -11.01
CA LEU A 340 16.42 5.18 -10.94
C LEU A 340 16.06 6.30 -11.92
N GLU A 341 15.75 5.99 -13.18
CA GLU A 341 15.47 6.99 -14.22
C GLU A 341 14.13 7.69 -13.97
N GLU A 342 13.12 6.96 -13.50
CA GLU A 342 11.83 7.52 -13.16
C GLU A 342 11.80 8.16 -11.76
N GLY A 343 12.83 7.98 -10.95
CA GLY A 343 12.88 8.47 -9.57
C GLY A 343 11.75 7.88 -8.74
N ILE A 344 11.60 6.56 -8.80
CA ILE A 344 10.70 5.82 -7.94
C ILE A 344 11.29 5.80 -6.53
N ASP A 345 10.47 6.09 -5.55
CA ASP A 345 10.84 5.99 -4.14
C ASP A 345 11.26 4.56 -3.77
N HIS A 346 12.05 4.42 -2.71
CA HIS A 346 12.62 3.12 -2.30
C HIS A 346 11.58 2.15 -1.72
N HIS A 347 10.46 2.62 -1.22
CA HIS A 347 9.39 1.80 -0.67
C HIS A 347 8.56 1.10 -1.76
N LEU A 348 8.41 -0.20 -1.61
CA LEU A 348 7.59 -1.03 -2.50
C LEU A 348 6.47 -1.70 -1.70
N VAL A 349 5.24 -1.49 -2.12
CA VAL A 349 4.07 -2.24 -1.62
C VAL A 349 3.93 -3.52 -2.43
N ILE A 350 3.89 -4.67 -1.74
CA ILE A 350 3.79 -5.98 -2.36
C ILE A 350 2.53 -6.68 -1.84
N ARG A 351 1.70 -7.20 -2.74
CA ARG A 351 0.47 -7.91 -2.37
C ARG A 351 0.25 -9.12 -3.27
N GLU A 352 -0.06 -10.27 -2.67
CA GLU A 352 -0.44 -11.48 -3.41
C GLU A 352 -1.66 -11.22 -4.30
N GLY A 353 -1.58 -11.63 -5.57
CA GLY A 353 -2.58 -11.43 -6.61
C GLY A 353 -2.20 -10.38 -7.65
N ASP A 354 -2.97 -10.34 -8.75
CA ASP A 354 -2.78 -9.37 -9.85
C ASP A 354 -3.86 -8.28 -9.82
N TYR A 355 -3.48 -7.11 -9.32
CA TYR A 355 -4.31 -5.89 -9.24
C TYR A 355 -3.82 -4.80 -10.20
N THR A 356 -2.87 -5.10 -11.08
CA THR A 356 -2.22 -4.12 -11.95
C THR A 356 -3.21 -3.33 -12.80
N LYS A 357 -4.23 -4.00 -13.36
CA LYS A 357 -5.26 -3.34 -14.18
C LYS A 357 -6.17 -2.43 -13.36
N THR A 358 -6.55 -2.85 -12.16
CA THR A 358 -7.38 -2.05 -11.24
C THR A 358 -6.62 -0.79 -10.78
N LEU A 359 -5.34 -0.92 -10.41
CA LEU A 359 -4.49 0.22 -10.05
C LEU A 359 -4.26 1.16 -11.25
N SER A 360 -4.08 0.62 -12.45
CA SER A 360 -3.98 1.43 -13.66
C SER A 360 -5.23 2.29 -13.90
N LEU A 361 -6.43 1.74 -13.71
CA LEU A 361 -7.68 2.49 -13.80
C LEU A 361 -7.82 3.51 -12.67
N LEU A 362 -7.40 3.17 -11.47
CA LEU A 362 -7.39 4.09 -10.34
C LEU A 362 -6.50 5.31 -10.62
N CYS A 363 -5.32 5.11 -11.22
CA CYS A 363 -4.45 6.20 -11.66
C CYS A 363 -5.14 7.13 -12.68
N ASP A 364 -5.89 6.57 -13.65
CA ASP A 364 -6.64 7.37 -14.61
C ASP A 364 -7.68 8.25 -13.89
N PHE A 365 -8.39 7.73 -12.91
CA PHE A 365 -9.37 8.47 -12.15
C PHE A 365 -8.79 9.51 -11.20
N LEU A 366 -7.61 9.24 -10.66
CA LEU A 366 -6.87 10.15 -9.78
C LEU A 366 -6.05 11.19 -10.57
N GLY A 367 -5.83 10.98 -11.87
CA GLY A 367 -4.88 11.79 -12.65
C GLY A 367 -3.46 11.65 -12.12
N VAL A 368 -3.05 10.41 -11.86
CA VAL A 368 -1.70 10.00 -11.45
C VAL A 368 -1.00 9.39 -12.66
N GLU A 369 0.25 9.74 -12.88
CA GLU A 369 1.07 9.16 -13.95
C GLU A 369 1.34 7.66 -13.68
N LYS A 370 1.35 6.85 -14.73
CA LYS A 370 1.56 5.41 -14.64
C LYS A 370 2.93 5.02 -15.15
N ILE A 371 3.69 4.32 -14.34
CA ILE A 371 4.96 3.71 -14.71
C ILE A 371 4.76 2.18 -14.64
N PHE A 372 4.97 1.49 -15.75
CA PHE A 372 4.85 0.03 -15.80
C PHE A 372 6.20 -0.65 -15.88
N LEU A 373 6.37 -1.68 -15.07
CA LEU A 373 7.54 -2.53 -15.03
C LEU A 373 7.19 -3.97 -15.42
#